data_456ec26cc47e32c0a3db16db1da9daaf
#
_entry.id   456ec26cc47e32c0a3db16db1da9daaf
#
_cell.length_a   1.000
_cell.length_b   1.000
_cell.length_c   1.000
_cell.angle_alpha   90.00
_cell.angle_beta   90.00
_cell.angle_gamma   90.00
#
_symmetry.space_group_name_H-M   'P 1'
#
loop_
_entity.id
_entity.type
_entity.pdbx_description
1 polymer ?
#
loop_
_entity_poly.entity_id
_entity_poly.type
_entity_poly.pdbx_seq_one_letter_code
_entity_poly.pdbx_strand_id
1 'polypeptide(L)'
;MTHRTVLAVDIGAESGRIIAVRFDGQRLHTDEIYRFPNVPVKVGQTLHWDILRLWQDVQIGIGKAAHPDSIGIDTWAVDFGLLDRAGKLIGNPVHYRDQRTDGVAERVFGIVPRAEIFAQTGIQILPFNTLYQLASLRGDPSFEMADRLLTIPDLLYYWLTGVKVNEFTNATTTQCFNTQTGDWAFDLLDKLNIPRRLFGEVQAPGQTLGTFNGIPVMLAPHHDTACAVVGVPAQSEHFAYLSSGTWSLLGLELLHPVVTPQALAANITNEGGYGGTFRFLKNIMGLWLFQETRRTWLAAGDVSTYEVLIGMAEQAEPFAALINPDDPMFLAPGDMPARIRHFCERTGQSVPNSSGAIVRCIFESLALKYRYVLRQLTAIADRTVDTIHIVGGGSQNALLCQMTADATGCTVLAGPVEATALGNALVQLIALGELRSIHEGRALIRDSFPLTQYTPRDTAQWDAVLPRFAALIEGSI
;
A
#
# COMPACT_ATOMS: atom_id res chain seq x y z
N MET A 1 -30.25 1.22 20.74
CA MET A 1 -29.10 0.83 19.91
C MET A 1 -28.39 2.12 19.58
N THR A 2 -27.11 2.22 19.86
CA THR A 2 -26.31 3.41 19.59
C THR A 2 -25.99 3.44 18.10
N HIS A 3 -26.47 4.47 17.38
CA HIS A 3 -26.05 4.73 16.04
C HIS A 3 -24.76 5.56 16.09
N ARG A 4 -23.71 5.13 15.42
CA ARG A 4 -22.45 5.85 15.30
C ARG A 4 -22.12 6.14 13.84
N THR A 5 -21.59 7.32 13.62
CA THR A 5 -21.06 7.73 12.31
C THR A 5 -19.63 8.16 12.50
N VAL A 6 -18.68 7.43 11.93
CA VAL A 6 -17.25 7.78 11.95
C VAL A 6 -16.78 8.15 10.55
N LEU A 7 -15.85 9.10 10.45
CA LEU A 7 -15.27 9.50 9.18
C LEU A 7 -13.93 8.80 8.96
N ALA A 8 -13.82 8.06 7.89
CA ALA A 8 -12.56 7.57 7.36
C ALA A 8 -12.09 8.51 6.23
N VAL A 9 -10.97 9.18 6.46
CA VAL A 9 -10.26 9.99 5.47
C VAL A 9 -9.16 9.11 4.89
N ASP A 10 -9.43 8.52 3.73
CA ASP A 10 -8.56 7.58 3.02
C ASP A 10 -7.92 8.28 1.83
N ILE A 11 -6.60 8.52 1.88
CA ILE A 11 -5.85 9.24 0.86
C ILE A 11 -4.80 8.32 0.23
N GLY A 12 -5.13 7.79 -0.94
CA GLY A 12 -4.18 7.02 -1.75
C GLY A 12 -3.29 7.91 -2.62
N ALA A 13 -2.36 7.29 -3.32
CA ALA A 13 -1.39 7.98 -4.17
C ALA A 13 -1.99 8.71 -5.40
N GLU A 14 -3.22 8.38 -5.82
CA GLU A 14 -3.87 8.98 -7.00
C GLU A 14 -5.14 9.78 -6.65
N SER A 15 -5.81 9.47 -5.56
CA SER A 15 -7.03 10.13 -5.12
C SER A 15 -7.24 9.98 -3.62
N GLY A 16 -7.93 10.96 -3.02
CA GLY A 16 -8.42 10.87 -1.66
C GLY A 16 -9.94 10.82 -1.63
N ARG A 17 -10.48 10.26 -0.57
CA ARG A 17 -11.92 10.20 -0.33
C ARG A 17 -12.22 10.30 1.17
N ILE A 18 -13.37 10.83 1.47
CA ILE A 18 -13.92 10.84 2.82
C ILE A 18 -15.18 10.01 2.81
N ILE A 19 -15.17 8.96 3.60
CA ILE A 19 -16.24 7.99 3.69
C ILE A 19 -16.82 8.07 5.10
N ALA A 20 -18.14 8.33 5.20
CA ALA A 20 -18.87 8.13 6.42
C ALA A 20 -19.21 6.65 6.56
N VAL A 21 -18.75 6.06 7.64
CA VAL A 21 -19.10 4.69 8.01
C VAL A 21 -20.08 4.76 9.17
N ARG A 22 -21.32 4.32 8.91
CA ARG A 22 -22.39 4.28 9.89
C ARG A 22 -22.54 2.88 10.45
N PHE A 23 -22.51 2.78 11.76
CA PHE A 23 -22.79 1.57 12.52
C PHE A 23 -24.17 1.71 13.19
N ASP A 24 -25.10 0.83 12.87
CA ASP A 24 -26.47 0.85 13.40
C ASP A 24 -26.69 -0.08 14.60
N GLY A 25 -25.59 -0.67 15.11
CA GLY A 25 -25.60 -1.68 16.17
C GLY A 25 -25.62 -3.13 15.66
N GLN A 26 -25.79 -3.35 14.34
CA GLN A 26 -25.83 -4.66 13.71
C GLN A 26 -25.05 -4.72 12.38
N ARG A 27 -25.02 -3.62 11.62
CA ARG A 27 -24.40 -3.54 10.30
C ARG A 27 -23.62 -2.24 10.12
N LEU A 28 -22.69 -2.29 9.15
CA LEU A 28 -21.98 -1.13 8.64
C LEU A 28 -22.57 -0.70 7.31
N HIS A 29 -22.68 0.63 7.14
CA HIS A 29 -23.07 1.26 5.89
C HIS A 29 -22.02 2.31 5.52
N THR A 30 -21.65 2.40 4.25
CA THR A 30 -20.66 3.36 3.76
C THR A 30 -21.29 4.36 2.82
N ASP A 31 -21.00 5.65 3.01
CA ASP A 31 -21.36 6.73 2.10
C ASP A 31 -20.10 7.51 1.76
N GLU A 32 -19.75 7.59 0.48
CA GLU A 32 -18.70 8.48 0.01
C GLU A 32 -19.22 9.92 0.03
N ILE A 33 -18.70 10.72 0.99
CA ILE A 33 -19.12 12.11 1.16
C ILE A 33 -18.39 13.04 0.22
N TYR A 34 -17.11 12.77 -0.02
CA TYR A 34 -16.26 13.61 -0.84
C TYR A 34 -15.11 12.81 -1.45
N ARG A 35 -14.83 13.07 -2.72
CA ARG A 35 -13.69 12.53 -3.46
C ARG A 35 -12.90 13.66 -4.10
N PHE A 36 -11.59 13.54 -4.10
CA PHE A 36 -10.68 14.53 -4.69
C PHE A 36 -9.47 13.84 -5.33
N PRO A 37 -8.88 14.44 -6.37
CA PRO A 37 -7.67 13.93 -6.98
C PRO A 37 -6.46 14.22 -6.10
N ASN A 38 -5.49 13.33 -6.08
CA ASN A 38 -4.18 13.53 -5.51
C ASN A 38 -3.15 13.59 -6.66
N VAL A 39 -2.88 14.80 -7.14
CA VAL A 39 -2.04 15.01 -8.32
C VAL A 39 -0.72 15.62 -7.90
N PRO A 40 0.42 14.97 -8.20
CA PRO A 40 1.73 15.54 -7.90
C PRO A 40 2.02 16.77 -8.79
N VAL A 41 2.78 17.71 -8.25
CA VAL A 41 3.16 18.95 -8.94
C VAL A 41 4.66 18.96 -9.21
N LYS A 42 5.05 19.16 -10.47
CA LYS A 42 6.46 19.30 -10.85
C LYS A 42 6.89 20.77 -10.77
N VAL A 43 7.90 21.05 -9.95
CA VAL A 43 8.52 22.38 -9.84
C VAL A 43 10.01 22.22 -10.18
N GLY A 44 10.42 22.82 -11.29
CA GLY A 44 11.78 22.60 -11.81
C GLY A 44 12.00 21.12 -12.17
N GLN A 45 12.94 20.48 -11.51
CA GLN A 45 13.23 19.05 -11.70
C GLN A 45 12.58 18.16 -10.63
N THR A 46 12.02 18.76 -9.57
CA THR A 46 11.49 18.04 -8.40
C THR A 46 9.98 17.81 -8.51
N LEU A 47 9.55 16.60 -8.19
CA LEU A 47 8.15 16.23 -8.11
C LEU A 47 7.69 16.33 -6.64
N HIS A 48 6.64 17.10 -6.39
CA HIS A 48 6.10 17.36 -5.05
C HIS A 48 4.67 16.84 -4.90
N TRP A 49 4.29 16.52 -3.66
CA TRP A 49 2.90 16.47 -3.27
C TRP A 49 2.37 17.89 -3.03
N ASP A 50 1.20 18.23 -3.54
CA ASP A 50 0.50 19.46 -3.17
C ASP A 50 -0.22 19.28 -1.82
N ILE A 51 0.57 19.20 -0.75
CA ILE A 51 0.05 18.87 0.58
C ILE A 51 -0.93 19.93 1.12
N LEU A 52 -0.79 21.18 0.69
CA LEU A 52 -1.70 22.24 1.10
C LEU A 52 -3.05 22.09 0.42
N ARG A 53 -3.08 21.64 -0.82
CA ARG A 53 -4.32 21.31 -1.52
C ARG A 53 -5.00 20.09 -0.88
N LEU A 54 -4.24 19.04 -0.58
CA LEU A 54 -4.77 17.87 0.13
C LEU A 54 -5.37 18.25 1.48
N TRP A 55 -4.68 19.12 2.25
CA TRP A 55 -5.20 19.64 3.51
C TRP A 55 -6.52 20.41 3.33
N GLN A 56 -6.62 21.24 2.30
CA GLN A 56 -7.86 21.95 1.97
C GLN A 56 -8.99 20.96 1.65
N ASP A 57 -8.72 19.94 0.83
CA ASP A 57 -9.72 18.95 0.45
C ASP A 57 -10.18 18.10 1.66
N VAL A 58 -9.28 17.77 2.59
CA VAL A 58 -9.62 17.11 3.87
C VAL A 58 -10.59 17.97 4.67
N GLN A 59 -10.31 19.28 4.84
CA GLN A 59 -11.20 20.18 5.57
C GLN A 59 -12.57 20.32 4.90
N ILE A 60 -12.60 20.45 3.56
CA ILE A 60 -13.86 20.53 2.79
C ILE A 60 -14.69 19.28 3.02
N GLY A 61 -14.08 18.10 2.93
CA GLY A 61 -14.78 16.84 3.06
C GLY A 61 -15.29 16.60 4.49
N ILE A 62 -14.49 16.88 5.52
CA ILE A 62 -14.93 16.81 6.92
C ILE A 62 -16.10 17.77 7.15
N GLY A 63 -16.04 18.99 6.58
CA GLY A 63 -17.10 20.00 6.71
C GLY A 63 -18.42 19.63 6.04
N LYS A 64 -18.43 18.65 5.11
CA LYS A 64 -19.66 18.12 4.48
C LYS A 64 -20.40 17.08 5.33
N ALA A 65 -19.72 16.51 6.32
CA ALA A 65 -20.30 15.47 7.15
C ALA A 65 -21.22 16.05 8.22
N ALA A 66 -22.39 15.45 8.42
CA ALA A 66 -23.32 15.83 9.45
C ALA A 66 -22.98 15.15 10.77
N HIS A 67 -22.41 15.90 11.72
CA HIS A 67 -22.18 15.49 13.10
C HIS A 67 -21.51 14.10 13.29
N PRO A 68 -20.31 13.87 12.76
CA PRO A 68 -19.62 12.59 12.96
C PRO A 68 -19.17 12.45 14.43
N ASP A 69 -19.14 11.20 14.92
CA ASP A 69 -18.69 10.86 16.26
C ASP A 69 -17.17 10.89 16.39
N SER A 70 -16.46 10.64 15.29
CA SER A 70 -14.99 10.72 15.23
C SER A 70 -14.44 10.81 13.81
N ILE A 71 -13.14 11.14 13.70
CA ILE A 71 -12.37 11.24 12.47
C ILE A 71 -11.11 10.39 12.60
N GLY A 72 -10.81 9.57 11.60
CA GLY A 72 -9.53 8.88 11.42
C GLY A 72 -8.97 9.14 10.03
N ILE A 73 -7.65 9.26 9.89
CA ILE A 73 -6.97 9.49 8.62
C ILE A 73 -5.98 8.37 8.37
N ASP A 74 -5.93 7.88 7.16
CA ASP A 74 -4.87 7.03 6.64
C ASP A 74 -4.41 7.52 5.27
N THR A 75 -3.16 7.24 4.93
CA THR A 75 -2.57 7.62 3.65
C THR A 75 -1.60 6.55 3.14
N TRP A 76 -1.00 6.81 1.98
CA TRP A 76 0.16 6.06 1.50
C TRP A 76 1.36 6.22 2.45
N ALA A 77 2.32 5.33 2.33
CA ALA A 77 3.52 5.28 3.17
C ALA A 77 4.72 6.05 2.59
N VAL A 78 5.83 6.01 3.27
CA VAL A 78 7.20 6.43 2.98
C VAL A 78 7.45 7.93 2.84
N ASP A 79 6.47 8.74 2.49
CA ASP A 79 6.63 10.18 2.29
C ASP A 79 6.40 10.97 3.59
N PHE A 80 7.05 12.12 3.69
CA PHE A 80 7.08 12.91 4.91
C PHE A 80 7.20 14.41 4.65
N GLY A 81 6.76 15.20 5.62
CA GLY A 81 7.07 16.61 5.75
C GLY A 81 8.12 16.86 6.84
N LEU A 82 8.94 17.89 6.66
CA LEU A 82 9.89 18.39 7.66
C LEU A 82 9.34 19.66 8.31
N LEU A 83 9.34 19.69 9.63
CA LEU A 83 8.93 20.85 10.42
C LEU A 83 10.14 21.53 11.04
N ASP A 84 10.10 22.86 11.12
CA ASP A 84 11.05 23.64 11.91
C ASP A 84 10.73 23.58 13.42
N ARG A 85 11.56 24.22 14.24
CA ARG A 85 11.37 24.30 15.70
C ARG A 85 10.06 24.95 16.12
N ALA A 86 9.50 25.83 15.29
CA ALA A 86 8.21 26.45 15.52
C ALA A 86 7.02 25.59 15.09
N GLY A 87 7.28 24.40 14.53
CA GLY A 87 6.27 23.48 14.02
C GLY A 87 5.72 23.86 12.65
N LYS A 88 6.40 24.74 11.91
CA LYS A 88 6.00 25.11 10.56
C LYS A 88 6.61 24.15 9.53
N LEU A 89 5.82 23.79 8.53
CA LEU A 89 6.28 23.01 7.39
C LEU A 89 7.34 23.79 6.60
N ILE A 90 8.52 23.21 6.39
CA ILE A 90 9.65 23.86 5.71
C ILE A 90 9.41 23.95 4.20
N GLY A 91 8.71 23.01 3.62
CA GLY A 91 8.36 22.98 2.20
C GLY A 91 7.40 21.85 1.88
N ASN A 92 6.82 21.86 0.68
CA ASN A 92 5.97 20.76 0.25
C ASN A 92 6.76 19.44 0.24
N PRO A 93 6.19 18.31 0.75
CA PRO A 93 6.79 17.00 0.67
C PRO A 93 7.16 16.62 -0.76
N VAL A 94 8.31 16.00 -0.92
CA VAL A 94 8.74 15.47 -2.21
C VAL A 94 8.09 14.11 -2.44
N HIS A 95 7.61 13.87 -3.64
CA HIS A 95 6.93 12.64 -4.03
C HIS A 95 7.90 11.46 -4.10
N TYR A 96 7.50 10.27 -3.66
CA TYR A 96 8.35 9.08 -3.62
C TYR A 96 8.86 8.62 -5.00
N ARG A 97 8.23 9.03 -6.11
CA ARG A 97 8.70 8.77 -7.49
C ARG A 97 9.65 9.85 -8.02
N ASP A 98 10.08 10.80 -7.18
CA ASP A 98 11.07 11.80 -7.57
C ASP A 98 12.44 11.15 -7.80
N GLN A 99 13.19 11.67 -8.78
CA GLN A 99 14.50 11.15 -9.16
C GLN A 99 15.60 11.42 -8.11
N ARG A 100 15.31 12.19 -7.04
CA ARG A 100 16.32 12.52 -5.99
C ARG A 100 16.91 11.28 -5.31
N THR A 101 16.20 10.15 -5.33
CA THR A 101 16.65 8.90 -4.72
C THR A 101 17.42 7.99 -5.68
N ASP A 102 17.57 8.36 -6.95
CA ASP A 102 18.31 7.56 -7.93
C ASP A 102 19.76 7.36 -7.48
N GLY A 103 20.21 6.09 -7.39
CA GLY A 103 21.54 5.71 -6.93
C GLY A 103 21.84 5.99 -5.44
N VAL A 104 20.84 6.43 -4.65
CA VAL A 104 21.04 6.69 -3.21
C VAL A 104 21.19 5.39 -2.44
N ALA A 105 20.41 4.37 -2.76
CA ALA A 105 20.47 3.09 -2.08
C ALA A 105 21.88 2.47 -2.17
N GLU A 106 22.50 2.50 -3.34
CA GLU A 106 23.87 2.00 -3.57
C GLU A 106 24.90 2.77 -2.75
N ARG A 107 24.76 4.11 -2.64
CA ARG A 107 25.62 4.93 -1.78
C ARG A 107 25.45 4.58 -0.29
N VAL A 108 24.20 4.34 0.13
CA VAL A 108 23.92 3.90 1.51
C VAL A 108 24.52 2.52 1.78
N PHE A 109 24.45 1.58 0.83
CA PHE A 109 25.05 0.24 0.98
C PHE A 109 26.58 0.29 1.06
N GLY A 110 27.22 1.33 0.50
CA GLY A 110 28.64 1.59 0.68
C GLY A 110 29.01 2.02 2.12
N ILE A 111 28.05 2.46 2.93
CA ILE A 111 28.24 2.88 4.34
C ILE A 111 27.74 1.80 5.30
N VAL A 112 26.53 1.28 5.07
CA VAL A 112 25.89 0.24 5.88
C VAL A 112 25.45 -0.90 4.97
N PRO A 113 25.97 -2.13 5.17
CA PRO A 113 25.60 -3.26 4.32
C PRO A 113 24.09 -3.52 4.28
N ARG A 114 23.57 -3.89 3.12
CA ARG A 114 22.16 -4.23 2.89
C ARG A 114 21.60 -5.21 3.94
N ALA A 115 22.41 -6.21 4.30
CA ALA A 115 22.02 -7.21 5.29
C ALA A 115 21.84 -6.61 6.70
N GLU A 116 22.67 -5.62 7.06
CA GLU A 116 22.58 -4.93 8.36
C GLU A 116 21.34 -4.03 8.41
N ILE A 117 21.03 -3.29 7.34
CA ILE A 117 19.83 -2.48 7.26
C ILE A 117 18.58 -3.37 7.42
N PHE A 118 18.53 -4.48 6.69
CA PHE A 118 17.40 -5.41 6.79
C PHE A 118 17.31 -6.08 8.16
N ALA A 119 18.43 -6.48 8.75
CA ALA A 119 18.46 -7.12 10.07
C ALA A 119 17.86 -6.23 11.18
N GLN A 120 18.01 -4.90 11.07
CA GLN A 120 17.41 -3.97 12.01
C GLN A 120 15.96 -3.66 11.69
N THR A 121 15.66 -3.42 10.42
CA THR A 121 14.37 -2.85 10.01
C THR A 121 13.36 -3.89 9.52
N GLY A 122 13.81 -4.99 8.92
CA GLY A 122 12.96 -6.00 8.30
C GLY A 122 12.21 -5.53 7.06
N ILE A 123 12.56 -4.35 6.50
CA ILE A 123 11.78 -3.70 5.44
C ILE A 123 12.33 -4.03 4.06
N GLN A 124 11.42 -4.32 3.11
CA GLN A 124 11.72 -4.50 1.68
C GLN A 124 12.56 -3.33 1.17
N ILE A 125 13.63 -3.63 0.47
CA ILE A 125 14.49 -2.59 -0.09
C ILE A 125 13.86 -2.09 -1.38
N LEU A 126 13.40 -0.84 -1.33
CA LEU A 126 12.85 -0.10 -2.44
C LEU A 126 13.56 1.26 -2.52
N PRO A 127 13.92 1.75 -3.71
CA PRO A 127 14.77 2.94 -3.86
C PRO A 127 14.16 4.22 -3.26
N PHE A 128 12.84 4.22 -3.05
CA PHE A 128 12.07 5.35 -2.55
C PHE A 128 11.74 5.28 -1.04
N ASN A 129 12.23 4.29 -0.28
CA ASN A 129 11.99 4.26 1.17
C ASN A 129 12.50 5.52 1.84
N THR A 130 11.84 5.92 2.93
CA THR A 130 12.16 7.14 3.68
C THR A 130 13.64 7.24 4.05
N LEU A 131 14.27 6.12 4.39
CA LEU A 131 15.71 6.07 4.69
C LEU A 131 16.55 6.66 3.55
N TYR A 132 16.27 6.27 2.29
CA TYR A 132 17.01 6.77 1.13
C TYR A 132 16.61 8.20 0.77
N GLN A 133 15.34 8.55 0.97
CA GLN A 133 14.88 9.94 0.82
C GLN A 133 15.63 10.86 1.80
N LEU A 134 15.78 10.47 3.07
CA LEU A 134 16.54 11.22 4.06
C LEU A 134 18.04 11.29 3.72
N ALA A 135 18.62 10.18 3.29
CA ALA A 135 20.02 10.14 2.85
C ALA A 135 20.29 11.05 1.64
N SER A 136 19.29 11.29 0.78
CA SER A 136 19.39 12.22 -0.36
C SER A 136 19.42 13.70 0.06
N LEU A 137 18.92 14.03 1.25
CA LEU A 137 18.87 15.40 1.78
C LEU A 137 20.17 15.84 2.47
N ARG A 138 21.19 14.99 2.49
CA ARG A 138 22.47 15.33 3.13
C ARG A 138 23.10 16.57 2.49
N GLY A 139 23.32 17.62 3.31
CA GLY A 139 23.82 18.91 2.86
C GLY A 139 22.76 19.88 2.34
N ASP A 140 21.48 19.51 2.37
CA ASP A 140 20.39 20.40 2.06
C ASP A 140 20.10 21.34 3.26
N PRO A 141 20.00 22.67 3.07
CA PRO A 141 19.70 23.59 4.16
C PRO A 141 18.38 23.32 4.88
N SER A 142 17.38 22.80 4.19
CA SER A 142 16.09 22.45 4.79
C SER A 142 16.24 21.34 5.82
N PHE A 143 17.15 20.39 5.57
CA PHE A 143 17.44 19.30 6.48
C PHE A 143 18.14 19.76 7.77
N GLU A 144 19.02 20.76 7.65
CA GLU A 144 19.68 21.38 8.81
C GLU A 144 18.69 22.19 9.68
N MET A 145 17.70 22.83 9.06
CA MET A 145 16.65 23.59 9.76
C MET A 145 15.59 22.68 10.40
N ALA A 146 15.45 21.46 9.93
CA ALA A 146 14.40 20.53 10.38
C ALA A 146 14.61 20.11 11.84
N ASP A 147 13.52 20.14 12.61
CA ASP A 147 13.46 19.71 14.00
C ASP A 147 12.63 18.42 14.17
N ARG A 148 11.68 18.18 13.27
CA ARG A 148 10.78 17.04 13.30
C ARG A 148 10.46 16.53 11.90
N LEU A 149 10.43 15.22 11.75
CA LEU A 149 9.86 14.51 10.61
C LEU A 149 8.47 14.02 11.01
N LEU A 150 7.48 14.29 10.17
CA LEU A 150 6.16 13.69 10.23
C LEU A 150 5.84 13.02 8.90
N THR A 151 5.43 11.76 8.91
CA THR A 151 4.89 11.13 7.70
C THR A 151 3.65 11.88 7.24
N ILE A 152 3.19 11.66 6.02
CA ILE A 152 2.05 12.43 5.49
C ILE A 152 0.83 12.36 6.41
N PRO A 153 0.38 11.20 6.89
CA PRO A 153 -0.76 11.14 7.81
C PRO A 153 -0.43 11.81 9.17
N ASP A 154 0.77 11.60 9.72
CA ASP A 154 1.21 12.26 10.97
C ASP A 154 1.11 13.79 10.84
N LEU A 155 1.48 14.34 9.67
CA LEU A 155 1.40 15.78 9.38
C LEU A 155 -0.06 16.27 9.35
N LEU A 156 -0.96 15.50 8.74
CA LEU A 156 -2.39 15.82 8.70
C LEU A 156 -3.02 15.75 10.09
N TYR A 157 -2.66 14.74 10.90
CA TYR A 157 -3.08 14.66 12.31
C TYR A 157 -2.56 15.82 13.14
N TYR A 158 -1.30 16.21 12.92
CA TYR A 158 -0.74 17.40 13.57
C TYR A 158 -1.54 18.68 13.23
N TRP A 159 -1.94 18.84 11.98
CA TRP A 159 -2.75 20.00 11.59
C TRP A 159 -4.19 19.96 12.11
N LEU A 160 -4.75 18.77 12.36
CA LEU A 160 -6.06 18.62 13.01
C LEU A 160 -6.00 18.93 14.51
N THR A 161 -4.99 18.42 15.21
CA THR A 161 -5.00 18.32 16.69
C THR A 161 -3.95 19.20 17.38
N GLY A 162 -2.93 19.64 16.67
CA GLY A 162 -1.74 20.28 17.25
C GLY A 162 -0.75 19.28 17.88
N VAL A 163 -1.05 17.97 17.88
CA VAL A 163 -0.21 16.93 18.50
C VAL A 163 0.70 16.31 17.43
N LYS A 164 2.02 16.32 17.68
CA LYS A 164 3.01 15.66 16.82
C LYS A 164 3.17 14.20 17.26
N VAL A 165 2.77 13.27 16.42
CA VAL A 165 2.86 11.83 16.64
C VAL A 165 3.62 11.19 15.48
N ASN A 166 4.29 10.06 15.72
CA ASN A 166 4.70 9.12 14.70
C ASN A 166 3.94 7.81 14.95
N GLU A 167 3.03 7.44 14.07
CA GLU A 167 2.20 6.27 14.27
C GLU A 167 2.91 5.00 13.76
N PHE A 168 2.77 3.91 14.52
CA PHE A 168 3.52 2.66 14.37
C PHE A 168 3.42 2.05 12.98
N THR A 169 2.21 1.97 12.39
CA THR A 169 2.03 1.26 11.10
C THR A 169 2.71 1.98 9.95
N ASN A 170 2.82 3.31 10.02
CA ASN A 170 3.56 4.10 9.03
C ASN A 170 5.04 4.25 9.40
N ALA A 171 5.39 4.43 10.67
CA ALA A 171 6.78 4.50 11.12
C ALA A 171 7.60 3.28 10.70
N THR A 172 7.04 2.08 10.77
CA THR A 172 7.72 0.86 10.35
C THR A 172 8.03 0.83 8.86
N THR A 173 7.21 1.45 7.99
CA THR A 173 7.45 1.47 6.54
C THR A 173 8.67 2.27 6.12
N THR A 174 9.13 3.18 6.97
CA THR A 174 10.18 4.15 6.68
C THR A 174 11.57 3.55 6.44
N GLN A 175 11.77 2.29 6.83
CA GLN A 175 13.10 1.66 6.93
C GLN A 175 14.04 2.38 7.93
N CYS A 176 13.45 3.19 8.82
CA CYS A 176 14.15 3.88 9.91
C CYS A 176 13.78 3.33 11.29
N PHE A 177 12.84 2.38 11.37
CA PHE A 177 12.36 1.77 12.60
C PHE A 177 12.96 0.37 12.78
N ASN A 178 13.39 0.06 13.99
CA ASN A 178 13.94 -1.25 14.35
C ASN A 178 12.84 -2.13 14.94
N THR A 179 12.42 -3.13 14.18
CA THR A 179 11.33 -4.05 14.55
C THR A 179 11.67 -4.97 15.73
N GLN A 180 12.95 -5.11 16.09
CA GLN A 180 13.38 -5.95 17.21
C GLN A 180 13.36 -5.19 18.53
N THR A 181 13.77 -3.90 18.51
CA THR A 181 13.78 -3.06 19.72
C THR A 181 12.49 -2.31 19.95
N GLY A 182 11.65 -2.21 18.92
CA GLY A 182 10.37 -1.45 18.98
C GLY A 182 10.58 0.06 19.02
N ASP A 183 11.69 0.56 18.51
CA ASP A 183 12.03 1.99 18.44
C ASP A 183 12.75 2.31 17.15
N TRP A 184 13.06 3.58 16.91
CA TRP A 184 13.84 4.01 15.76
C TRP A 184 15.22 3.34 15.71
N ALA A 185 15.68 3.00 14.53
CA ALA A 185 16.98 2.35 14.31
C ALA A 185 18.14 3.37 14.43
N PHE A 186 18.31 3.98 15.61
CA PHE A 186 19.24 5.09 15.83
C PHE A 186 20.68 4.74 15.47
N ASP A 187 21.11 3.50 15.66
CA ASP A 187 22.48 3.08 15.28
C ASP A 187 22.68 3.11 13.75
N LEU A 188 21.65 2.76 12.99
CA LEU A 188 21.63 2.88 11.53
C LEU A 188 21.61 4.35 11.10
N LEU A 189 20.73 5.16 11.72
CA LEU A 189 20.56 6.57 11.41
C LEU A 189 21.84 7.38 11.69
N ASP A 190 22.54 7.10 12.80
CA ASP A 190 23.80 7.75 13.15
C ASP A 190 24.91 7.43 12.13
N LYS A 191 25.04 6.17 11.68
CA LYS A 191 25.99 5.78 10.62
C LYS A 191 25.76 6.56 9.31
N LEU A 192 24.50 6.91 9.04
CA LEU A 192 24.12 7.66 7.85
C LEU A 192 24.11 9.18 8.08
N ASN A 193 24.46 9.65 9.28
CA ASN A 193 24.40 11.06 9.71
C ASN A 193 22.98 11.66 9.58
N ILE A 194 21.95 10.86 9.86
CA ILE A 194 20.55 11.31 9.91
C ILE A 194 20.25 11.72 11.36
N PRO A 195 19.87 13.00 11.61
CA PRO A 195 19.75 13.52 12.97
C PRO A 195 18.62 12.86 13.76
N ARG A 196 18.93 12.36 14.96
CA ARG A 196 17.94 11.75 15.88
C ARG A 196 16.78 12.68 16.24
N ARG A 197 17.00 14.00 16.28
CA ARG A 197 15.97 15.01 16.59
C ARG A 197 14.75 14.98 15.67
N LEU A 198 14.90 14.42 14.47
CA LEU A 198 13.80 14.31 13.51
C LEU A 198 12.72 13.32 13.96
N PHE A 199 13.07 12.37 14.78
CA PHE A 199 12.24 11.23 15.14
C PHE A 199 11.62 11.42 16.53
N GLY A 200 10.29 11.27 16.60
CA GLY A 200 9.54 11.35 17.85
C GLY A 200 9.17 9.99 18.41
N GLU A 201 8.47 10.01 19.53
CA GLU A 201 7.90 8.80 20.10
C GLU A 201 6.94 8.14 19.13
N VAL A 202 7.05 6.82 18.98
CA VAL A 202 6.16 6.02 18.14
C VAL A 202 4.97 5.55 18.97
N GLN A 203 3.77 5.81 18.48
CA GLN A 203 2.52 5.47 19.17
C GLN A 203 1.73 4.41 18.39
N ALA A 204 1.13 3.48 19.14
CA ALA A 204 0.22 2.50 18.58
C ALA A 204 -1.14 3.14 18.22
N PRO A 205 -1.80 2.68 17.13
CA PRO A 205 -3.14 3.15 16.78
C PRO A 205 -4.21 2.66 17.78
N GLY A 206 -5.38 3.31 17.79
CA GLY A 206 -6.53 2.91 18.59
C GLY A 206 -6.81 3.81 19.78
N GLN A 207 -6.23 5.00 19.85
CA GLN A 207 -6.47 5.98 20.92
C GLN A 207 -6.95 7.33 20.38
N THR A 208 -7.56 8.14 21.25
CA THR A 208 -7.95 9.52 20.94
C THR A 208 -6.71 10.41 21.01
N LEU A 209 -6.42 11.14 19.94
CA LEU A 209 -5.28 12.05 19.87
C LEU A 209 -5.64 13.49 20.24
N GLY A 210 -6.88 13.89 20.04
CA GLY A 210 -7.36 15.26 20.30
C GLY A 210 -8.73 15.48 19.68
N THR A 211 -9.03 16.73 19.35
CA THR A 211 -10.30 17.11 18.71
C THR A 211 -10.07 18.09 17.57
N PHE A 212 -10.92 18.02 16.54
CA PHE A 212 -10.99 19.01 15.47
C PHE A 212 -12.42 19.56 15.37
N ASN A 213 -12.60 20.85 15.58
CA ASN A 213 -13.93 21.50 15.65
C ASN A 213 -14.89 20.79 16.61
N GLY A 214 -14.36 20.30 17.74
CA GLY A 214 -15.14 19.56 18.75
C GLY A 214 -15.38 18.09 18.45
N ILE A 215 -14.96 17.58 17.29
CA ILE A 215 -15.07 16.18 16.89
C ILE A 215 -13.82 15.44 17.37
N PRO A 216 -13.93 14.30 18.08
CA PRO A 216 -12.79 13.47 18.45
C PRO A 216 -12.00 12.99 17.23
N VAL A 217 -10.67 13.10 17.30
CA VAL A 217 -9.74 12.60 16.29
C VAL A 217 -9.08 11.34 16.85
N MET A 218 -9.37 10.21 16.20
CA MET A 218 -8.87 8.89 16.61
C MET A 218 -7.62 8.55 15.81
N LEU A 219 -6.58 8.08 16.49
CA LEU A 219 -5.37 7.58 15.86
C LEU A 219 -5.68 6.25 15.18
N ALA A 220 -6.12 6.29 13.92
CA ALA A 220 -6.27 5.10 13.09
C ALA A 220 -4.89 4.57 12.68
N PRO A 221 -4.75 3.35 12.15
CA PRO A 221 -3.53 2.95 11.45
C PRO A 221 -3.24 3.94 10.32
N HIS A 222 -2.06 4.52 10.29
CA HIS A 222 -1.75 5.61 9.35
C HIS A 222 -1.45 5.12 7.93
N HIS A 223 -1.00 3.89 7.78
CA HIS A 223 -0.77 3.30 6.46
C HIS A 223 -2.08 2.69 5.91
N ASP A 224 -2.53 3.14 4.72
CA ASP A 224 -3.75 2.68 4.05
C ASP A 224 -3.85 1.15 3.98
N THR A 225 -2.73 0.47 3.68
CA THR A 225 -2.68 -0.99 3.67
C THR A 225 -2.83 -1.59 5.06
N ALA A 226 -2.38 -0.94 6.13
CA ALA A 226 -2.64 -1.42 7.49
C ALA A 226 -4.14 -1.37 7.79
N CYS A 227 -4.81 -0.29 7.43
CA CYS A 227 -6.26 -0.19 7.49
C CYS A 227 -6.93 -1.27 6.63
N ALA A 228 -6.47 -1.48 5.40
CA ALA A 228 -7.03 -2.50 4.51
C ALA A 228 -6.96 -3.91 5.14
N VAL A 229 -5.85 -4.26 5.82
CA VAL A 229 -5.68 -5.56 6.50
C VAL A 229 -6.62 -5.67 7.72
N VAL A 230 -6.82 -4.59 8.47
CA VAL A 230 -7.85 -4.53 9.52
C VAL A 230 -9.22 -4.86 8.95
N GLY A 231 -9.54 -4.30 7.77
CA GLY A 231 -10.80 -4.49 7.04
C GLY A 231 -10.94 -5.84 6.30
N VAL A 232 -9.92 -6.71 6.33
CA VAL A 232 -10.02 -8.05 5.72
C VAL A 232 -11.01 -8.91 6.51
N PRO A 233 -12.08 -9.44 5.90
CA PRO A 233 -13.12 -10.21 6.58
C PRO A 233 -12.72 -11.66 6.87
N ALA A 234 -11.49 -11.91 7.35
CA ALA A 234 -10.95 -13.23 7.62
C ALA A 234 -11.71 -13.96 8.74
N GLN A 235 -11.86 -15.28 8.59
CA GLN A 235 -12.53 -16.17 9.55
C GLN A 235 -11.56 -17.12 10.26
N SER A 236 -10.38 -17.32 9.69
CA SER A 236 -9.33 -18.20 10.22
C SER A 236 -7.98 -17.51 10.14
N GLU A 237 -6.93 -18.14 10.67
CA GLU A 237 -5.55 -17.68 10.54
C GLU A 237 -4.85 -18.20 9.25
N HIS A 238 -5.53 -19.05 8.46
CA HIS A 238 -4.99 -19.65 7.24
C HIS A 238 -5.27 -18.81 6.00
N PHE A 239 -5.16 -17.51 6.12
CA PHE A 239 -5.40 -16.60 5.01
C PHE A 239 -4.17 -15.80 4.62
N ALA A 240 -4.14 -15.40 3.35
CA ALA A 240 -3.35 -14.29 2.88
C ALA A 240 -4.28 -13.15 2.47
N TYR A 241 -3.79 -11.93 2.54
CA TYR A 241 -4.48 -10.77 1.98
C TYR A 241 -3.76 -10.26 0.73
N LEU A 242 -4.51 -9.71 -0.19
CA LEU A 242 -4.04 -8.98 -1.35
C LEU A 242 -4.76 -7.63 -1.40
N SER A 243 -4.10 -6.58 -0.90
CA SER A 243 -4.58 -5.22 -1.12
C SER A 243 -4.24 -4.83 -2.54
N SER A 244 -5.25 -4.83 -3.41
CA SER A 244 -5.09 -4.67 -4.86
C SER A 244 -5.58 -3.31 -5.33
N GLY A 245 -4.64 -2.48 -5.72
CA GLY A 245 -4.81 -1.14 -6.27
C GLY A 245 -3.71 -0.85 -7.29
N THR A 246 -3.23 0.38 -7.33
CA THR A 246 -2.05 0.78 -8.12
C THR A 246 -0.85 -0.13 -7.81
N TRP A 247 -0.61 -0.38 -6.53
CA TRP A 247 0.24 -1.45 -6.02
C TRP A 247 -0.61 -2.68 -5.66
N SER A 248 0.02 -3.85 -5.63
CA SER A 248 -0.52 -5.09 -5.08
C SER A 248 0.33 -5.51 -3.89
N LEU A 249 -0.24 -5.42 -2.69
CA LEU A 249 0.44 -5.80 -1.46
C LEU A 249 -0.09 -7.16 -1.01
N LEU A 250 0.67 -8.21 -1.34
CA LEU A 250 0.34 -9.59 -0.97
C LEU A 250 1.08 -9.98 0.31
N GLY A 251 0.36 -10.40 1.35
CA GLY A 251 0.98 -10.68 2.63
C GLY A 251 0.19 -11.58 3.58
N LEU A 252 0.85 -11.86 4.69
CA LEU A 252 0.34 -12.58 5.85
C LEU A 252 0.27 -11.63 7.04
N GLU A 253 -0.71 -11.78 7.91
CA GLU A 253 -0.78 -11.10 9.20
C GLU A 253 -0.15 -12.00 10.27
N LEU A 254 0.95 -11.55 10.89
CA LEU A 254 1.73 -12.33 11.84
C LEU A 254 1.83 -11.61 13.19
N LEU A 255 2.06 -12.36 14.28
CA LEU A 255 2.27 -11.78 15.60
C LEU A 255 3.68 -11.21 15.80
N HIS A 256 4.65 -11.71 15.02
CA HIS A 256 6.06 -11.31 15.12
C HIS A 256 6.66 -11.07 13.73
N PRO A 257 7.65 -10.17 13.60
CA PRO A 257 8.32 -9.94 12.33
C PRO A 257 9.23 -11.14 11.98
N VAL A 258 9.33 -11.45 10.70
CA VAL A 258 10.19 -12.51 10.15
C VAL A 258 11.39 -11.88 9.46
N VAL A 259 12.45 -11.63 10.25
CA VAL A 259 13.67 -10.96 9.79
C VAL A 259 14.78 -12.02 9.63
N THR A 260 14.79 -12.69 8.47
CA THR A 260 15.72 -13.79 8.16
C THR A 260 16.49 -13.52 6.87
N PRO A 261 17.65 -14.21 6.65
CA PRO A 261 18.35 -14.13 5.37
C PRO A 261 17.49 -14.50 4.17
N GLN A 262 16.55 -15.44 4.34
CA GLN A 262 15.62 -15.87 3.30
C GLN A 262 14.62 -14.75 2.97
N ALA A 263 14.10 -14.04 3.98
CA ALA A 263 13.20 -12.90 3.78
C ALA A 263 13.94 -11.74 3.06
N LEU A 264 15.21 -11.50 3.42
CA LEU A 264 16.05 -10.54 2.71
C LEU A 264 16.28 -10.94 1.25
N ALA A 265 16.63 -12.20 0.98
CA ALA A 265 16.86 -12.69 -0.38
C ALA A 265 15.60 -12.59 -1.25
N ALA A 266 14.42 -12.88 -0.67
CA ALA A 266 13.14 -12.70 -1.34
C ALA A 266 12.67 -11.24 -1.39
N ASN A 267 13.38 -10.33 -0.74
CA ASN A 267 13.06 -8.90 -0.60
C ASN A 267 11.62 -8.68 -0.10
N ILE A 268 11.28 -9.30 1.04
CA ILE A 268 9.98 -9.22 1.71
C ILE A 268 10.07 -8.21 2.86
N THR A 269 8.96 -7.57 3.21
CA THR A 269 8.86 -6.54 4.24
C THR A 269 8.09 -7.02 5.47
N ASN A 270 8.40 -6.44 6.64
CA ASN A 270 7.71 -6.63 7.92
C ASN A 270 7.19 -5.28 8.41
N GLU A 271 6.02 -4.90 7.96
CA GLU A 271 5.40 -3.62 8.30
C GLU A 271 4.45 -3.79 9.49
N GLY A 272 4.38 -2.78 10.35
CA GLY A 272 3.48 -2.80 11.51
C GLY A 272 2.00 -2.92 11.13
N GLY A 273 1.25 -3.70 11.89
CA GLY A 273 -0.19 -3.87 11.80
C GLY A 273 -0.91 -3.33 13.05
N TYR A 274 -2.23 -3.44 13.08
CA TYR A 274 -3.03 -3.09 14.25
C TYR A 274 -2.89 -4.14 15.35
N GLY A 275 -2.97 -3.69 16.63
CA GLY A 275 -2.91 -4.61 17.77
C GLY A 275 -1.57 -5.30 17.99
N GLY A 276 -0.46 -4.69 17.52
CA GLY A 276 0.89 -5.23 17.68
C GLY A 276 1.24 -6.34 16.70
N THR A 277 0.43 -6.55 15.67
CA THR A 277 0.73 -7.50 14.58
C THR A 277 1.73 -6.90 13.60
N PHE A 278 2.26 -7.76 12.72
CA PHE A 278 3.10 -7.40 11.60
C PHE A 278 2.51 -7.92 10.30
N ARG A 279 2.56 -7.11 9.27
CA ARG A 279 2.21 -7.44 7.91
C ARG A 279 3.47 -7.93 7.20
N PHE A 280 3.63 -9.25 7.10
CA PHE A 280 4.72 -9.89 6.37
C PHE A 280 4.31 -10.00 4.91
N LEU A 281 4.80 -9.08 4.06
CA LEU A 281 4.27 -8.89 2.72
C LEU A 281 5.35 -8.58 1.68
N LYS A 282 4.94 -8.63 0.43
CA LYS A 282 5.69 -8.12 -0.72
C LYS A 282 4.89 -7.02 -1.40
N ASN A 283 5.52 -5.85 -1.59
CA ASN A 283 5.02 -4.84 -2.51
C ASN A 283 5.33 -5.28 -3.94
N ILE A 284 4.30 -5.40 -4.76
CA ILE A 284 4.35 -5.83 -6.16
C ILE A 284 3.77 -4.70 -7.00
N MET A 285 4.37 -4.40 -8.15
CA MET A 285 3.75 -3.51 -9.12
C MET A 285 2.41 -4.11 -9.55
N GLY A 286 1.32 -3.43 -9.19
CA GLY A 286 -0.05 -3.96 -9.33
C GLY A 286 -0.75 -3.49 -10.60
N LEU A 287 -1.98 -3.00 -10.42
CA LEU A 287 -2.81 -2.50 -11.52
C LEU A 287 -2.28 -1.21 -12.16
N TRP A 288 -1.22 -0.61 -11.64
CA TRP A 288 -0.45 0.44 -12.31
C TRP A 288 -0.14 0.12 -13.77
N LEU A 289 0.28 -1.11 -14.05
CA LEU A 289 0.57 -1.56 -15.41
C LEU A 289 -0.65 -1.39 -16.34
N PHE A 290 -1.82 -1.78 -15.86
CA PHE A 290 -3.07 -1.66 -16.62
C PHE A 290 -3.57 -0.21 -16.68
N GLN A 291 -3.50 0.52 -15.57
CA GLN A 291 -3.90 1.93 -15.49
C GLN A 291 -3.06 2.80 -16.42
N GLU A 292 -1.73 2.62 -16.43
CA GLU A 292 -0.82 3.39 -17.28
C GLU A 292 -0.94 3.00 -18.76
N THR A 293 -1.16 1.71 -19.04
CA THR A 293 -1.51 1.23 -20.38
C THR A 293 -2.76 1.93 -20.90
N ARG A 294 -3.83 1.97 -20.10
CA ARG A 294 -5.07 2.65 -20.46
C ARG A 294 -4.88 4.16 -20.60
N ARG A 295 -4.09 4.80 -19.73
CA ARG A 295 -3.76 6.23 -19.82
C ARG A 295 -3.08 6.56 -21.14
N THR A 296 -2.13 5.73 -21.58
CA THR A 296 -1.46 5.86 -22.89
C THR A 296 -2.47 5.75 -24.02
N TRP A 297 -3.37 4.78 -24.01
CA TRP A 297 -4.37 4.60 -25.05
C TRP A 297 -5.41 5.73 -25.08
N LEU A 298 -5.85 6.21 -23.93
CA LEU A 298 -6.75 7.37 -23.84
C LEU A 298 -6.11 8.61 -24.46
N ALA A 299 -4.84 8.85 -24.20
CA ALA A 299 -4.10 9.98 -24.82
C ALA A 299 -3.95 9.82 -26.35
N ALA A 300 -3.97 8.59 -26.86
CA ALA A 300 -3.97 8.27 -28.29
C ALA A 300 -5.38 8.26 -28.91
N GLY A 301 -6.45 8.54 -28.13
CA GLY A 301 -7.83 8.62 -28.63
C GLY A 301 -8.65 7.33 -28.46
N ASP A 302 -8.09 6.27 -27.87
CA ASP A 302 -8.84 5.05 -27.55
C ASP A 302 -9.58 5.25 -26.20
N VAL A 303 -10.91 5.35 -26.28
CA VAL A 303 -11.81 5.58 -25.14
C VAL A 303 -12.37 4.29 -24.53
N SER A 304 -11.77 3.14 -24.80
CA SER A 304 -12.24 1.85 -24.29
C SER A 304 -12.34 1.87 -22.76
N THR A 305 -13.47 1.34 -22.25
CA THR A 305 -13.67 1.20 -20.80
C THR A 305 -12.89 0.02 -20.22
N TYR A 306 -12.80 -0.07 -18.90
CA TYR A 306 -12.17 -1.21 -18.23
C TYR A 306 -12.84 -2.53 -18.64
N GLU A 307 -14.17 -2.58 -18.67
CA GLU A 307 -14.97 -3.76 -19.01
C GLU A 307 -14.69 -4.25 -20.44
N VAL A 308 -14.59 -3.32 -21.39
CA VAL A 308 -14.28 -3.64 -22.80
C VAL A 308 -12.87 -4.24 -22.91
N LEU A 309 -11.88 -3.63 -22.25
CA LEU A 309 -10.50 -4.11 -22.27
C LEU A 309 -10.35 -5.47 -21.58
N ILE A 310 -11.05 -5.70 -20.47
CA ILE A 310 -11.09 -7.01 -19.78
C ILE A 310 -11.73 -8.07 -20.69
N GLY A 311 -12.85 -7.77 -21.35
CA GLY A 311 -13.50 -8.68 -22.30
C GLY A 311 -12.60 -9.01 -23.51
N MET A 312 -11.79 -8.05 -24.00
CA MET A 312 -10.79 -8.33 -25.03
C MET A 312 -9.66 -9.26 -24.50
N ALA A 313 -9.26 -9.09 -23.24
CA ALA A 313 -8.26 -9.96 -22.61
C ALA A 313 -8.76 -11.39 -22.44
N GLU A 314 -10.05 -11.59 -22.14
CA GLU A 314 -10.65 -12.93 -22.05
C GLU A 314 -10.60 -13.69 -23.37
N GLN A 315 -10.69 -12.98 -24.49
CA GLN A 315 -10.66 -13.56 -25.87
C GLN A 315 -9.23 -13.77 -26.41
N ALA A 316 -8.23 -13.18 -25.77
CA ALA A 316 -6.85 -13.29 -26.24
C ALA A 316 -6.24 -14.68 -25.88
N GLU A 317 -5.19 -15.09 -26.63
CA GLU A 317 -4.52 -16.36 -26.43
C GLU A 317 -3.87 -16.44 -25.04
N PRO A 318 -4.15 -17.52 -24.26
CA PRO A 318 -3.58 -17.70 -22.93
C PRO A 318 -2.06 -17.86 -22.96
N PHE A 319 -1.39 -17.21 -22.02
CA PHE A 319 0.06 -17.36 -21.77
C PHE A 319 0.97 -17.11 -22.98
N ALA A 320 0.49 -16.38 -24.00
CA ALA A 320 1.28 -16.08 -25.19
C ALA A 320 2.53 -15.25 -24.85
N ALA A 321 2.41 -14.29 -23.94
CA ALA A 321 3.49 -13.44 -23.45
C ALA A 321 3.35 -13.19 -21.94
N LEU A 322 4.49 -13.07 -21.25
CA LEU A 322 4.56 -12.80 -19.81
C LEU A 322 5.62 -11.74 -19.51
N ILE A 323 5.40 -10.96 -18.48
CA ILE A 323 6.36 -9.96 -17.99
C ILE A 323 6.69 -10.19 -16.52
N ASN A 324 7.86 -9.70 -16.05
CA ASN A 324 8.07 -9.50 -14.62
C ASN A 324 7.44 -8.17 -14.22
N PRO A 325 6.33 -8.13 -13.47
CA PRO A 325 5.68 -6.88 -13.10
C PRO A 325 6.61 -5.88 -12.37
N ASP A 326 7.58 -6.40 -11.62
CA ASP A 326 8.52 -5.60 -10.82
C ASP A 326 9.80 -5.20 -11.58
N ASP A 327 9.86 -5.42 -12.91
CA ASP A 327 11.00 -4.93 -13.69
C ASP A 327 11.07 -3.39 -13.60
N PRO A 328 12.25 -2.81 -13.29
CA PRO A 328 12.41 -1.36 -13.12
C PRO A 328 11.90 -0.51 -14.29
N MET A 329 11.89 -1.05 -15.51
CA MET A 329 11.38 -0.34 -16.68
C MET A 329 9.90 0.04 -16.59
N PHE A 330 9.11 -0.64 -15.74
CA PHE A 330 7.68 -0.39 -15.57
C PHE A 330 7.36 0.63 -14.46
N LEU A 331 8.35 1.05 -13.66
CA LEU A 331 8.12 1.92 -12.50
C LEU A 331 7.68 3.33 -12.90
N ALA A 332 8.32 3.92 -13.91
CA ALA A 332 8.06 5.30 -14.34
C ALA A 332 6.80 5.41 -15.20
N PRO A 333 6.04 6.52 -15.13
CA PRO A 333 4.95 6.79 -16.06
C PRO A 333 5.44 6.90 -17.52
N GLY A 334 4.54 6.68 -18.50
CA GLY A 334 4.83 6.81 -19.92
C GLY A 334 4.22 5.70 -20.77
N ASP A 335 4.75 5.44 -21.97
CA ASP A 335 4.19 4.46 -22.90
C ASP A 335 4.37 3.01 -22.39
N MET A 336 3.45 2.60 -21.52
CA MET A 336 3.46 1.26 -20.94
C MET A 336 3.25 0.14 -21.99
N PRO A 337 2.35 0.27 -22.96
CA PRO A 337 2.23 -0.70 -24.04
C PRO A 337 3.55 -0.95 -24.80
N ALA A 338 4.28 0.12 -25.11
CA ALA A 338 5.58 -0.02 -25.79
C ALA A 338 6.62 -0.72 -24.91
N ARG A 339 6.65 -0.42 -23.61
CA ARG A 339 7.55 -1.09 -22.65
C ARG A 339 7.25 -2.58 -22.51
N ILE A 340 5.96 -2.96 -22.44
CA ILE A 340 5.56 -4.38 -22.40
C ILE A 340 6.02 -5.11 -23.65
N ARG A 341 5.81 -4.54 -24.85
CA ARG A 341 6.31 -5.12 -26.10
C ARG A 341 7.83 -5.25 -26.10
N HIS A 342 8.53 -4.19 -25.71
CA HIS A 342 10.00 -4.21 -25.60
C HIS A 342 10.51 -5.27 -24.61
N PHE A 343 9.85 -5.45 -23.47
CA PHE A 343 10.19 -6.52 -22.53
C PHE A 343 10.06 -7.90 -23.19
N CYS A 344 8.95 -8.14 -23.91
CA CYS A 344 8.73 -9.41 -24.62
C CYS A 344 9.76 -9.66 -25.72
N GLU A 345 10.10 -8.62 -26.51
CA GLU A 345 11.18 -8.70 -27.52
C GLU A 345 12.53 -9.05 -26.89
N ARG A 346 12.92 -8.32 -25.84
CA ARG A 346 14.19 -8.52 -25.12
C ARG A 346 14.31 -9.94 -24.53
N THR A 347 13.20 -10.53 -24.13
CA THR A 347 13.15 -11.87 -23.53
C THR A 347 12.82 -12.98 -24.51
N GLY A 348 12.80 -12.67 -25.82
CA GLY A 348 12.60 -13.66 -26.91
C GLY A 348 11.19 -14.27 -26.93
N GLN A 349 10.18 -13.56 -26.42
CA GLN A 349 8.79 -13.99 -26.39
C GLN A 349 8.00 -13.44 -27.59
N SER A 350 6.82 -14.03 -27.86
CA SER A 350 5.83 -13.43 -28.75
C SER A 350 5.45 -12.02 -28.29
N VAL A 351 5.47 -11.04 -29.20
CA VAL A 351 5.16 -9.65 -28.88
C VAL A 351 3.64 -9.45 -28.94
N PRO A 352 3.00 -9.02 -27.85
CA PRO A 352 1.56 -8.79 -27.86
C PRO A 352 1.20 -7.60 -28.77
N ASN A 353 0.37 -7.84 -29.77
CA ASN A 353 0.06 -6.89 -30.87
C ASN A 353 -1.36 -6.29 -30.79
N SER A 354 -2.20 -6.74 -29.88
CA SER A 354 -3.54 -6.22 -29.66
C SER A 354 -3.73 -5.75 -28.20
N SER A 355 -4.71 -4.87 -27.97
CA SER A 355 -5.06 -4.40 -26.64
C SER A 355 -5.41 -5.54 -25.69
N GLY A 356 -6.22 -6.52 -26.17
CA GLY A 356 -6.55 -7.70 -25.39
C GLY A 356 -5.33 -8.54 -25.01
N ALA A 357 -4.39 -8.76 -25.94
CA ALA A 357 -3.17 -9.51 -25.68
C ALA A 357 -2.26 -8.82 -24.64
N ILE A 358 -2.15 -7.48 -24.68
CA ILE A 358 -1.39 -6.70 -23.69
C ILE A 358 -2.04 -6.80 -22.31
N VAL A 359 -3.36 -6.61 -22.21
CA VAL A 359 -4.07 -6.67 -20.94
C VAL A 359 -4.02 -8.08 -20.35
N ARG A 360 -4.16 -9.11 -21.19
CA ARG A 360 -4.03 -10.50 -20.75
C ARG A 360 -2.62 -10.81 -20.23
N CYS A 361 -1.59 -10.38 -20.97
CA CYS A 361 -0.19 -10.49 -20.53
C CYS A 361 0.01 -9.88 -19.13
N ILE A 362 -0.56 -8.68 -18.87
CA ILE A 362 -0.51 -8.04 -17.55
C ILE A 362 -1.16 -8.91 -16.49
N PHE A 363 -2.41 -9.37 -16.70
CA PHE A 363 -3.16 -10.08 -15.67
C PHE A 363 -2.60 -11.47 -15.39
N GLU A 364 -2.19 -12.22 -16.40
CA GLU A 364 -1.54 -13.52 -16.22
C GLU A 364 -0.21 -13.37 -15.48
N SER A 365 0.57 -12.34 -15.81
CA SER A 365 1.83 -12.05 -15.12
C SER A 365 1.62 -11.67 -13.66
N LEU A 366 0.58 -10.88 -13.36
CA LEU A 366 0.22 -10.54 -11.99
C LEU A 366 -0.21 -11.77 -11.19
N ALA A 367 -1.08 -12.62 -11.75
CA ALA A 367 -1.54 -13.84 -11.08
C ALA A 367 -0.39 -14.83 -10.80
N LEU A 368 0.54 -14.99 -11.78
CA LEU A 368 1.75 -15.79 -11.58
C LEU A 368 2.68 -15.18 -10.54
N LYS A 369 2.80 -13.84 -10.51
CA LYS A 369 3.59 -13.14 -9.49
C LYS A 369 3.01 -13.34 -8.10
N TYR A 370 1.68 -13.28 -7.96
CA TYR A 370 1.02 -13.56 -6.67
C TYR A 370 1.29 -14.99 -6.21
N ARG A 371 1.21 -15.97 -7.11
CA ARG A 371 1.58 -17.36 -6.79
C ARG A 371 3.04 -17.47 -6.35
N TYR A 372 3.97 -16.87 -7.11
CA TYR A 372 5.40 -16.92 -6.81
C TYR A 372 5.71 -16.34 -5.44
N VAL A 373 5.13 -15.16 -5.14
CA VAL A 373 5.30 -14.48 -3.86
C VAL A 373 4.62 -15.23 -2.72
N LEU A 374 3.40 -15.73 -2.91
CA LEU A 374 2.68 -16.50 -1.89
C LEU A 374 3.49 -17.72 -1.43
N ARG A 375 4.10 -18.46 -2.38
CA ARG A 375 4.96 -19.60 -2.05
C ARG A 375 6.18 -19.18 -1.21
N GLN A 376 6.78 -18.03 -1.51
CA GLN A 376 7.89 -17.50 -0.69
C GLN A 376 7.41 -17.12 0.71
N LEU A 377 6.31 -16.39 0.82
CA LEU A 377 5.76 -15.95 2.10
C LEU A 377 5.44 -17.14 3.01
N THR A 378 4.71 -18.14 2.47
CA THR A 378 4.29 -19.32 3.23
C THR A 378 5.48 -20.19 3.65
N ALA A 379 6.46 -20.39 2.76
CA ALA A 379 7.66 -21.18 3.07
C ALA A 379 8.56 -20.48 4.12
N ILE A 380 8.74 -19.16 4.04
CA ILE A 380 9.61 -18.41 4.96
C ILE A 380 8.95 -18.25 6.34
N ALA A 381 7.63 -18.02 6.38
CA ALA A 381 6.89 -17.85 7.63
C ALA A 381 6.43 -19.16 8.27
N ASP A 382 6.65 -20.31 7.61
CA ASP A 382 6.15 -21.64 8.02
C ASP A 382 4.63 -21.60 8.29
N ARG A 383 3.87 -21.14 7.28
CA ARG A 383 2.41 -20.99 7.34
C ARG A 383 1.74 -21.67 6.16
N THR A 384 0.51 -22.10 6.38
CA THR A 384 -0.38 -22.62 5.33
C THR A 384 -1.44 -21.58 5.02
N VAL A 385 -1.80 -21.44 3.74
CA VAL A 385 -2.83 -20.54 3.25
C VAL A 385 -3.76 -21.32 2.33
N ASP A 386 -5.04 -21.26 2.60
CA ASP A 386 -6.11 -21.86 1.77
C ASP A 386 -7.01 -20.80 1.13
N THR A 387 -6.99 -19.59 1.68
CA THR A 387 -7.86 -18.47 1.27
C THR A 387 -7.04 -17.19 1.05
N ILE A 388 -7.28 -16.52 -0.07
CA ILE A 388 -6.74 -15.18 -0.34
C ILE A 388 -7.90 -14.19 -0.34
N HIS A 389 -7.85 -13.21 0.56
CA HIS A 389 -8.75 -12.07 0.54
C HIS A 389 -8.22 -10.98 -0.38
N ILE A 390 -8.89 -10.72 -1.49
CA ILE A 390 -8.57 -9.59 -2.37
C ILE A 390 -9.47 -8.42 -1.99
N VAL A 391 -8.86 -7.34 -1.52
CA VAL A 391 -9.55 -6.11 -1.09
C VAL A 391 -9.09 -4.91 -1.92
N GLY A 392 -9.83 -3.81 -1.83
CA GLY A 392 -9.56 -2.60 -2.62
C GLY A 392 -10.15 -2.68 -4.04
N GLY A 393 -9.82 -1.71 -4.89
CA GLY A 393 -10.39 -1.58 -6.23
C GLY A 393 -10.19 -2.80 -7.14
N GLY A 394 -9.08 -3.52 -6.98
CA GLY A 394 -8.78 -4.73 -7.75
C GLY A 394 -9.72 -5.91 -7.48
N SER A 395 -10.44 -5.91 -6.34
CA SER A 395 -11.47 -6.92 -6.06
C SER A 395 -12.65 -6.91 -7.04
N GLN A 396 -12.82 -5.82 -7.77
CA GLN A 396 -13.84 -5.69 -8.81
C GLN A 396 -13.42 -6.31 -10.16
N ASN A 397 -12.15 -6.67 -10.34
CA ASN A 397 -11.67 -7.30 -11.57
C ASN A 397 -11.86 -8.83 -11.48
N ALA A 398 -13.04 -9.30 -11.95
CA ALA A 398 -13.41 -10.71 -11.88
C ALA A 398 -12.42 -11.62 -12.60
N LEU A 399 -11.86 -11.20 -13.74
CA LEU A 399 -10.90 -11.97 -14.51
C LEU A 399 -9.59 -12.17 -13.70
N LEU A 400 -9.03 -11.10 -13.12
CA LEU A 400 -7.81 -11.20 -12.31
C LEU A 400 -8.06 -11.99 -11.02
N CYS A 401 -9.23 -11.85 -10.38
CA CYS A 401 -9.59 -12.63 -9.21
C CYS A 401 -9.65 -14.13 -9.52
N GLN A 402 -10.27 -14.53 -10.65
CA GLN A 402 -10.31 -15.92 -11.08
C GLN A 402 -8.91 -16.42 -11.46
N MET A 403 -8.15 -15.66 -12.25
CA MET A 403 -6.75 -16.00 -12.57
C MET A 403 -5.89 -16.16 -11.32
N THR A 404 -6.12 -15.36 -10.28
CA THR A 404 -5.42 -15.49 -9.00
C THR A 404 -5.78 -16.80 -8.30
N ALA A 405 -7.07 -17.18 -8.27
CA ALA A 405 -7.49 -18.46 -7.71
C ALA A 405 -6.86 -19.64 -8.48
N ASP A 406 -6.95 -19.59 -9.81
CA ASP A 406 -6.41 -20.65 -10.69
C ASP A 406 -4.88 -20.77 -10.56
N ALA A 407 -4.18 -19.61 -10.52
CA ALA A 407 -2.73 -19.59 -10.39
C ALA A 407 -2.26 -20.11 -9.02
N THR A 408 -2.89 -19.68 -7.94
CA THR A 408 -2.42 -19.98 -6.57
C THR A 408 -2.91 -21.32 -6.03
N GLY A 409 -4.02 -21.82 -6.56
CA GLY A 409 -4.72 -22.99 -6.03
C GLY A 409 -5.50 -22.71 -4.75
N CYS A 410 -5.61 -21.43 -4.34
CA CYS A 410 -6.35 -21.00 -3.16
C CYS A 410 -7.76 -20.52 -3.54
N THR A 411 -8.70 -20.62 -2.61
CA THR A 411 -9.97 -19.91 -2.73
C THR A 411 -9.69 -18.40 -2.64
N VAL A 412 -10.26 -17.62 -3.55
CA VAL A 412 -10.21 -16.15 -3.50
C VAL A 412 -11.56 -15.62 -3.02
N LEU A 413 -11.55 -14.76 -2.01
CA LEU A 413 -12.69 -14.00 -1.54
C LEU A 413 -12.44 -12.52 -1.88
N ALA A 414 -13.19 -11.99 -2.84
CA ALA A 414 -13.03 -10.63 -3.34
C ALA A 414 -14.04 -9.68 -2.67
N GLY A 415 -13.53 -8.58 -2.09
CA GLY A 415 -14.27 -7.58 -1.34
C GLY A 415 -13.91 -7.55 0.15
N PRO A 416 -14.34 -6.50 0.84
CA PRO A 416 -15.02 -5.31 0.31
C PRO A 416 -14.06 -4.39 -0.48
N VAL A 417 -14.62 -3.58 -1.37
CA VAL A 417 -13.87 -2.59 -2.17
C VAL A 417 -13.25 -1.52 -1.25
N GLU A 418 -14.03 -1.08 -0.26
CA GLU A 418 -13.68 -0.02 0.68
C GLU A 418 -13.01 -0.55 1.97
N ALA A 419 -12.20 -1.63 1.86
CA ALA A 419 -11.59 -2.27 3.03
C ALA A 419 -10.72 -1.31 3.86
N THR A 420 -10.01 -0.38 3.22
CA THR A 420 -9.19 0.65 3.89
C THR A 420 -10.06 1.51 4.80
N ALA A 421 -11.09 2.14 4.24
CA ALA A 421 -11.99 3.00 5.01
C ALA A 421 -12.75 2.22 6.10
N LEU A 422 -13.14 0.97 5.81
CA LEU A 422 -13.76 0.10 6.79
C LEU A 422 -12.81 -0.27 7.93
N GLY A 423 -11.56 -0.61 7.63
CA GLY A 423 -10.57 -0.91 8.67
C GLY A 423 -10.24 0.30 9.54
N ASN A 424 -10.09 1.48 8.93
CA ASN A 424 -9.98 2.75 9.65
C ASN A 424 -11.17 2.94 10.60
N ALA A 425 -12.39 2.77 10.09
CA ALA A 425 -13.62 2.90 10.89
C ALA A 425 -13.73 1.86 12.01
N LEU A 426 -13.32 0.59 11.77
CA LEU A 426 -13.32 -0.42 12.83
C LEU A 426 -12.45 -0.01 14.01
N VAL A 427 -11.25 0.53 13.75
CA VAL A 427 -10.37 0.99 14.82
C VAL A 427 -10.99 2.16 15.59
N GLN A 428 -11.66 3.08 14.90
CA GLN A 428 -12.40 4.16 15.56
C GLN A 428 -13.56 3.62 16.43
N LEU A 429 -14.35 2.65 15.91
CA LEU A 429 -15.46 2.04 16.67
C LEU A 429 -14.97 1.26 17.88
N ILE A 430 -13.80 0.60 17.79
CA ILE A 430 -13.16 -0.05 18.96
C ILE A 430 -12.73 1.01 19.98
N ALA A 431 -12.11 2.11 19.54
CA ALA A 431 -11.72 3.21 20.45
C ALA A 431 -12.91 3.90 21.12
N LEU A 432 -14.06 3.96 20.43
CA LEU A 432 -15.32 4.46 20.98
C LEU A 432 -16.05 3.46 21.92
N GLY A 433 -15.54 2.22 22.02
CA GLY A 433 -16.14 1.17 22.85
C GLY A 433 -17.37 0.50 22.26
N GLU A 434 -17.65 0.71 20.97
CA GLU A 434 -18.79 0.09 20.27
C GLU A 434 -18.47 -1.35 19.81
N LEU A 435 -17.20 -1.66 19.57
CA LEU A 435 -16.69 -3.00 19.23
C LEU A 435 -15.63 -3.40 20.26
N ARG A 436 -15.57 -4.69 20.59
CA ARG A 436 -14.65 -5.24 21.59
C ARG A 436 -13.31 -5.68 21.00
N SER A 437 -13.29 -6.01 19.71
CA SER A 437 -12.11 -6.56 19.06
C SER A 437 -12.18 -6.46 17.54
N ILE A 438 -11.02 -6.64 16.90
CA ILE A 438 -10.92 -6.75 15.44
C ILE A 438 -11.70 -7.97 14.88
N HIS A 439 -11.78 -9.06 15.64
CA HIS A 439 -12.53 -10.25 15.22
C HIS A 439 -14.03 -9.97 15.09
N GLU A 440 -14.58 -9.20 16.04
CA GLU A 440 -15.97 -8.74 16.00
C GLU A 440 -16.17 -7.80 14.80
N GLY A 441 -15.24 -6.89 14.55
CA GLY A 441 -15.28 -6.00 13.39
C GLY A 441 -15.21 -6.75 12.05
N ARG A 442 -14.35 -7.75 11.91
CA ARG A 442 -14.26 -8.59 10.72
C ARG A 442 -15.53 -9.40 10.47
N ALA A 443 -16.18 -9.91 11.54
CA ALA A 443 -17.47 -10.54 11.44
C ALA A 443 -18.53 -9.56 10.92
N LEU A 444 -18.56 -8.35 11.50
CA LEU A 444 -19.47 -7.29 11.12
C LEU A 444 -19.30 -6.89 9.62
N ILE A 445 -18.08 -6.84 9.12
CA ILE A 445 -17.84 -6.59 7.67
C ILE A 445 -18.46 -7.70 6.82
N ARG A 446 -18.28 -8.97 7.17
CA ARG A 446 -18.89 -10.09 6.44
C ARG A 446 -20.40 -10.03 6.39
N ASP A 447 -21.01 -9.65 7.50
CA ASP A 447 -22.48 -9.54 7.62
C ASP A 447 -23.04 -8.31 6.88
N SER A 448 -22.18 -7.29 6.65
CA SER A 448 -22.59 -6.02 6.07
C SER A 448 -22.36 -5.92 4.57
N PHE A 449 -21.33 -6.59 4.04
CA PHE A 449 -20.91 -6.43 2.64
C PHE A 449 -20.81 -7.77 1.92
N PRO A 450 -21.28 -7.85 0.64
CA PRO A 450 -21.17 -9.06 -0.15
C PRO A 450 -19.69 -9.34 -0.50
N LEU A 451 -19.32 -10.62 -0.43
CA LEU A 451 -18.04 -11.13 -0.90
C LEU A 451 -18.28 -12.03 -2.11
N THR A 452 -17.48 -11.86 -3.16
CA THR A 452 -17.52 -12.76 -4.31
C THR A 452 -16.44 -13.82 -4.18
N GLN A 453 -16.85 -15.09 -4.26
CA GLN A 453 -15.94 -16.22 -4.15
C GLN A 453 -15.51 -16.74 -5.52
N TYR A 454 -14.22 -16.97 -5.69
CA TYR A 454 -13.62 -17.64 -6.84
C TYR A 454 -12.87 -18.87 -6.36
N THR A 455 -13.24 -20.03 -6.91
CA THR A 455 -12.55 -21.29 -6.63
C THR A 455 -11.62 -21.64 -7.79
N PRO A 456 -10.48 -22.30 -7.52
CA PRO A 456 -9.59 -22.77 -8.58
C PRO A 456 -10.31 -23.72 -9.55
N ARG A 457 -10.14 -23.51 -10.86
CA ARG A 457 -10.77 -24.31 -11.92
C ARG A 457 -9.75 -25.14 -12.68
N ASP A 458 -8.64 -24.52 -13.10
CA ASP A 458 -7.58 -25.15 -13.88
C ASP A 458 -6.21 -24.69 -13.40
N THR A 459 -5.66 -25.40 -12.42
CA THR A 459 -4.32 -25.11 -11.87
C THR A 459 -3.20 -25.70 -12.74
N ALA A 460 -3.48 -26.72 -13.56
CA ALA A 460 -2.47 -27.44 -14.32
C ALA A 460 -1.78 -26.57 -15.39
N GLN A 461 -2.53 -25.72 -16.07
CA GLN A 461 -1.96 -24.79 -17.06
C GLN A 461 -1.01 -23.77 -16.39
N TRP A 462 -1.40 -23.29 -15.21
CA TRP A 462 -0.57 -22.38 -14.41
C TRP A 462 0.69 -23.06 -13.88
N ASP A 463 0.61 -24.34 -13.50
CA ASP A 463 1.76 -25.14 -13.11
C ASP A 463 2.77 -25.29 -14.26
N ALA A 464 2.28 -25.54 -15.47
CA ALA A 464 3.12 -25.70 -16.64
C ALA A 464 3.87 -24.43 -17.04
N VAL A 465 3.28 -23.25 -16.78
CA VAL A 465 3.85 -21.93 -17.16
C VAL A 465 4.77 -21.34 -16.09
N LEU A 466 4.61 -21.75 -14.84
CA LEU A 466 5.35 -21.19 -13.71
C LEU A 466 6.89 -21.22 -13.88
N PRO A 467 7.53 -22.29 -14.39
CA PRO A 467 8.98 -22.29 -14.61
C PRO A 467 9.44 -21.22 -15.60
N ARG A 468 8.65 -21.00 -16.70
CA ARG A 468 8.94 -19.91 -17.66
C ARG A 468 8.85 -18.54 -17.00
N PHE A 469 7.86 -18.33 -16.15
CA PHE A 469 7.69 -17.08 -15.41
C PHE A 469 8.81 -16.86 -14.39
N ALA A 470 9.20 -17.90 -13.64
CA ALA A 470 10.30 -17.83 -12.68
C ALA A 470 11.62 -17.40 -13.34
N ALA A 471 11.93 -17.96 -14.53
CA ALA A 471 13.12 -17.57 -15.29
C ALA A 471 13.12 -16.08 -15.68
N LEU A 472 11.95 -15.47 -15.95
CA LEU A 472 11.84 -14.04 -16.22
C LEU A 472 12.12 -13.17 -14.99
N ILE A 473 11.79 -13.66 -13.79
CA ILE A 473 12.07 -12.96 -12.53
C ILE A 473 13.56 -13.06 -12.20
N GLU A 474 14.15 -14.24 -12.31
CA GLU A 474 15.55 -14.53 -11.96
C GLU A 474 16.54 -13.91 -12.96
N GLY A 475 16.17 -13.80 -14.23
CA GLY A 475 16.97 -13.16 -15.28
C GLY A 475 16.91 -11.62 -15.29
N SER A 476 16.10 -11.01 -14.42
CA SER A 476 15.94 -9.55 -14.29
C SER A 476 16.85 -8.93 -13.19
N ILE A 477 17.81 -9.74 -12.66
CA ILE A 477 18.76 -9.30 -11.63
C ILE A 477 20.08 -8.86 -12.30
#